data_6cb0f02ab1889f457a7733f36504f512
#
_entry.id   6cb0f02ab1889f457a7733f36504f512
#
_cell.length_a   1.000
_cell.length_b   1.000
_cell.length_c   1.000
_cell.angle_alpha   90.00
_cell.angle_beta   90.00
_cell.angle_gamma   90.00
#
_symmetry.space_group_name_H-M   'P 1'
#
loop_
_entity.id
_entity.type
_entity.pdbx_description
1 polymer ?
#
loop_
_entity_poly.entity_id
_entity_poly.type
_entity_poly.pdbx_seq_one_letter_code
_entity_poly.pdbx_strand_id
1 'polypeptide(L)'
;MPSSNRRLSLSVALALLVMGGSYLTSRASYRGYTGGSVATPQTQTKPGAKPGTRIILDHADLLSYDASLQPGVQRLKGSVVLKHGNATMTCDSAYLNEDAQVFEAFGDVHMVQGDTVHMYARYLYYDGVSKLARLRHNVHLANKTTDLYTDSLDYDRIADIAYYFEGGSISDAQNTLTSDYGQFLPATNDAEFRYNVKLVNDKTTMTTEHLFYNTHTRISSYEGSTLIKSDSGQIVSQRGIYDVGRDVGILLDRSEVYSGARTLIGDSIYYDGPSKFGEAFGRMQLSDTVQKAILYGDYGYFDDKRNYAFATSRAHAEEYSQKDTLYVTADTLELISLPIKGRKPLDSLSTDSTAKSKPDTMQRYLRGYRHVRVFRRDAQAVADSLSYVSMDSTLSLYGKPILWSEERQLSGDTTHFYFRGKKLDYVDVLGSALTVEHIDSVDFYNQMSGDSLRAYIQDSTVREIIVRGKVESIYYMKDEGTNEYNGLNRMSSSTMHVYLDSGR
;
A
#
# COMPACT_ATOMS: atom_id res chain seq x y z
N MET A 1 -26.45 -15.54 -5.80
CA MET A 1 -26.01 -14.92 -7.06
C MET A 1 -24.73 -14.14 -6.80
N PRO A 2 -23.59 -14.61 -7.24
CA PRO A 2 -22.33 -13.85 -7.16
C PRO A 2 -21.71 -13.74 -8.56
N SER A 3 -22.07 -12.73 -9.35
CA SER A 3 -21.51 -12.53 -10.68
C SER A 3 -20.89 -11.16 -10.94
N SER A 4 -20.78 -10.28 -9.93
CA SER A 4 -20.23 -8.93 -10.14
C SER A 4 -18.75 -8.75 -9.70
N ASN A 5 -18.19 -9.64 -8.88
CA ASN A 5 -16.85 -9.45 -8.33
C ASN A 5 -15.69 -9.96 -9.22
N ARG A 6 -16.00 -10.76 -10.26
CA ARG A 6 -14.95 -11.23 -11.20
C ARG A 6 -14.47 -10.17 -12.20
N ARG A 7 -15.25 -9.11 -12.42
CA ARG A 7 -14.90 -8.09 -13.43
C ARG A 7 -13.93 -7.03 -12.94
N LEU A 8 -13.82 -6.78 -11.63
CA LEU A 8 -12.86 -5.81 -11.08
C LEU A 8 -11.44 -6.36 -11.01
N SER A 9 -11.28 -7.63 -10.63
CA SER A 9 -9.94 -8.27 -10.58
C SER A 9 -9.33 -8.43 -11.98
N LEU A 10 -10.15 -8.64 -13.01
CA LEU A 10 -9.68 -8.71 -14.40
C LEU A 10 -9.26 -7.33 -14.95
N SER A 11 -9.90 -6.26 -14.49
CA SER A 11 -9.58 -4.89 -14.91
C SER A 11 -8.25 -4.40 -14.36
N VAL A 12 -7.89 -4.77 -13.14
CA VAL A 12 -6.60 -4.44 -12.52
C VAL A 12 -5.47 -5.25 -13.14
N ALA A 13 -5.70 -6.54 -13.43
CA ALA A 13 -4.72 -7.37 -14.15
C ALA A 13 -4.51 -6.91 -15.60
N LEU A 14 -5.56 -6.41 -16.27
CA LEU A 14 -5.48 -5.89 -17.63
C LEU A 14 -4.76 -4.52 -17.67
N ALA A 15 -4.93 -3.67 -16.64
CA ALA A 15 -4.20 -2.42 -16.52
C ALA A 15 -2.69 -2.64 -16.30
N LEU A 16 -2.30 -3.69 -15.57
CA LEU A 16 -0.90 -4.09 -15.43
C LEU A 16 -0.28 -4.61 -16.74
N LEU A 17 -1.06 -5.28 -17.58
CA LEU A 17 -0.60 -5.77 -18.90
C LEU A 17 -0.48 -4.65 -19.96
N VAL A 18 -1.34 -3.64 -19.91
CA VAL A 18 -1.32 -2.50 -20.85
C VAL A 18 -0.22 -1.50 -20.49
N MET A 19 0.08 -1.32 -19.20
CA MET A 19 1.16 -0.41 -18.77
C MET A 19 2.57 -1.05 -18.85
N GLY A 20 2.69 -2.37 -18.80
CA GLY A 20 3.97 -3.08 -18.96
C GLY A 20 4.52 -3.10 -20.39
N GLY A 21 3.74 -2.75 -21.40
CA GLY A 21 4.11 -2.77 -22.82
C GLY A 21 4.74 -1.50 -23.37
N SER A 22 4.69 -0.37 -22.65
CA SER A 22 5.13 0.94 -23.18
C SER A 22 6.45 1.46 -22.61
N TYR A 23 7.08 0.78 -21.67
CA TYR A 23 8.33 1.23 -21.02
C TYR A 23 9.61 0.52 -21.50
N LEU A 24 9.56 -0.24 -22.57
CA LEU A 24 10.74 -0.80 -23.21
C LEU A 24 11.01 -0.06 -24.51
N THR A 25 11.71 1.05 -24.46
CA THR A 25 12.73 1.51 -25.42
C THR A 25 13.10 2.98 -25.19
N SER A 26 13.91 3.24 -24.17
CA SER A 26 14.89 4.33 -24.24
C SER A 26 16.03 4.08 -23.23
N ARG A 27 16.76 2.98 -23.43
CA ARG A 27 18.12 2.91 -22.91
C ARG A 27 19.00 3.76 -23.85
N ALA A 28 19.14 5.03 -23.54
CA ALA A 28 20.26 5.81 -24.01
C ALA A 28 21.51 5.28 -23.32
N SER A 29 22.32 4.52 -24.07
CA SER A 29 23.61 4.02 -23.63
C SER A 29 24.55 5.20 -23.41
N TYR A 30 24.87 5.49 -22.17
CA TYR A 30 25.99 6.36 -21.82
C TYR A 30 27.28 5.62 -22.17
N ARG A 31 27.88 5.96 -23.31
CA ARG A 31 29.25 5.54 -23.69
C ARG A 31 30.23 6.42 -22.93
N GLY A 32 30.97 5.81 -22.00
CA GLY A 32 32.11 6.44 -21.36
C GLY A 32 33.16 6.88 -22.38
N TYR A 33 33.64 8.09 -22.18
CA TYR A 33 34.78 8.62 -22.90
C TYR A 33 36.06 7.96 -22.36
N THR A 34 36.63 7.05 -23.15
CA THR A 34 38.05 6.68 -23.06
C THR A 34 38.78 7.44 -24.15
N GLY A 35 39.85 8.14 -23.76
CA GLY A 35 40.66 8.95 -24.66
C GLY A 35 41.28 8.18 -25.79
N GLY A 36 41.38 8.81 -26.97
CA GLY A 36 42.04 8.26 -28.17
C GLY A 36 42.35 9.33 -29.20
N SER A 37 43.62 9.62 -29.31
CA SER A 37 44.42 10.14 -30.45
C SER A 37 43.91 11.32 -31.28
N VAL A 38 44.74 12.34 -31.27
CA VAL A 38 44.82 13.50 -32.15
C VAL A 38 44.87 13.07 -33.61
N ALA A 39 43.86 13.45 -34.41
CA ALA A 39 43.90 13.42 -35.85
C ALA A 39 43.97 14.86 -36.38
N THR A 40 44.94 15.09 -37.28
CA THR A 40 45.25 16.34 -37.98
C THR A 40 44.03 16.92 -38.73
N PRO A 41 43.79 18.23 -38.73
CA PRO A 41 42.61 18.82 -39.38
C PRO A 41 42.77 18.83 -40.90
N GLN A 42 41.95 18.08 -41.59
CA GLN A 42 41.67 18.30 -43.01
C GLN A 42 40.70 19.47 -43.18
N THR A 43 41.13 20.46 -43.94
CA THR A 43 40.33 21.62 -44.33
C THR A 43 39.17 21.19 -45.23
N GLN A 44 37.98 20.99 -44.64
CA GLN A 44 36.76 20.84 -45.42
C GLN A 44 36.08 22.19 -45.60
N THR A 45 35.87 22.60 -46.83
CA THR A 45 35.05 23.72 -47.24
C THR A 45 33.63 23.58 -46.72
N LYS A 46 33.20 24.51 -45.87
CA LYS A 46 31.84 24.59 -45.27
C LYS A 46 30.77 24.60 -46.35
N PRO A 47 29.75 23.73 -46.32
CA PRO A 47 28.53 23.90 -47.09
C PRO A 47 27.78 25.12 -46.56
N GLY A 48 27.22 25.95 -47.42
CA GLY A 48 26.48 27.17 -47.06
C GLY A 48 25.34 26.84 -46.08
N ALA A 49 25.32 27.50 -44.93
CA ALA A 49 24.32 27.32 -43.89
C ALA A 49 22.95 27.78 -44.40
N LYS A 50 21.90 26.96 -44.13
CA LYS A 50 20.52 27.33 -44.46
C LYS A 50 20.10 28.57 -43.66
N PRO A 51 19.23 29.45 -44.22
CA PRO A 51 18.66 30.60 -43.48
C PRO A 51 18.01 30.12 -42.19
N GLY A 52 18.31 30.76 -41.04
CA GLY A 52 17.79 30.39 -39.71
C GLY A 52 18.75 29.57 -38.83
N THR A 53 19.99 29.27 -39.29
CA THR A 53 20.99 28.54 -38.53
C THR A 53 22.05 29.39 -37.85
N ARG A 54 21.92 30.72 -37.93
CA ARG A 54 22.85 31.68 -37.32
C ARG A 54 22.15 32.52 -36.25
N ILE A 55 22.92 32.92 -35.25
CA ILE A 55 22.52 33.94 -34.30
C ILE A 55 22.51 35.30 -35.04
N ILE A 56 21.42 36.03 -34.91
CA ILE A 56 21.21 37.35 -35.55
C ILE A 56 21.07 38.38 -34.45
N LEU A 57 21.85 39.46 -34.51
CA LEU A 57 21.62 40.64 -33.72
C LEU A 57 20.48 41.43 -34.37
N ASP A 58 19.35 41.59 -33.64
CA ASP A 58 18.19 42.33 -34.09
C ASP A 58 18.23 43.77 -33.59
N HIS A 59 18.68 44.00 -32.34
CA HIS A 59 18.79 45.31 -31.73
C HIS A 59 19.89 45.36 -30.66
N ALA A 60 20.57 46.55 -30.55
CA ALA A 60 21.34 47.00 -29.39
C ALA A 60 21.49 48.53 -29.47
N ASP A 61 21.43 49.22 -28.32
CA ASP A 61 21.61 50.68 -28.30
C ASP A 61 23.07 51.06 -28.64
N LEU A 62 24.03 50.24 -28.22
CA LEU A 62 25.45 50.43 -28.47
C LEU A 62 26.14 49.11 -28.87
N LEU A 63 26.86 49.14 -29.95
CA LEU A 63 27.79 48.08 -30.38
C LEU A 63 29.20 48.63 -30.37
N SER A 64 30.14 47.93 -29.73
CA SER A 64 31.54 48.22 -29.70
C SER A 64 32.37 46.99 -29.99
N TYR A 65 33.46 47.16 -30.72
CA TYR A 65 34.38 46.12 -31.09
C TYR A 65 35.80 46.57 -30.83
N ASP A 66 36.58 45.75 -30.11
CA ASP A 66 37.99 45.99 -29.87
C ASP A 66 38.81 44.72 -30.14
N ALA A 67 39.39 44.65 -31.31
CA ALA A 67 40.17 43.48 -31.77
C ALA A 67 41.44 43.22 -30.94
N SER A 68 41.93 44.26 -30.21
CA SER A 68 43.16 44.13 -29.41
C SER A 68 42.91 43.47 -28.06
N LEU A 69 41.69 43.57 -27.55
CA LEU A 69 41.28 43.00 -26.26
C LEU A 69 40.62 41.61 -26.43
N GLN A 70 39.73 41.46 -27.38
CA GLN A 70 39.03 40.21 -27.67
C GLN A 70 38.74 40.05 -29.16
N PRO A 71 39.59 39.39 -29.93
CA PRO A 71 39.38 39.19 -31.39
C PRO A 71 38.07 38.46 -31.65
N GLY A 72 37.23 38.97 -32.57
CA GLY A 72 35.98 38.36 -32.99
C GLY A 72 34.78 38.53 -32.03
N VAL A 73 34.95 39.27 -30.91
CA VAL A 73 33.89 39.49 -29.94
C VAL A 73 33.33 40.90 -30.00
N GLN A 74 32.08 41.01 -30.30
CA GLN A 74 31.32 42.25 -30.23
C GLN A 74 30.72 42.47 -28.83
N ARG A 75 30.84 43.67 -28.28
CA ARG A 75 30.22 44.08 -27.03
C ARG A 75 28.95 44.85 -27.30
N LEU A 76 27.82 44.33 -26.85
CA LEU A 76 26.49 44.91 -27.04
C LEU A 76 26.02 45.50 -25.72
N LYS A 77 25.36 46.65 -25.72
CA LYS A 77 24.85 47.28 -24.52
C LYS A 77 23.55 48.02 -24.79
N GLY A 78 22.60 47.88 -23.89
CA GLY A 78 21.29 48.53 -23.88
C GLY A 78 20.29 47.81 -24.80
N SER A 79 19.18 47.37 -24.26
CA SER A 79 18.03 46.78 -24.99
C SER A 79 18.43 45.71 -26.02
N VAL A 80 19.39 44.85 -25.66
CA VAL A 80 19.94 43.87 -26.61
C VAL A 80 18.89 42.84 -26.97
N VAL A 81 18.71 42.60 -28.29
CA VAL A 81 17.82 41.57 -28.82
C VAL A 81 18.58 40.66 -29.78
N LEU A 82 18.67 39.39 -29.47
CA LEU A 82 19.27 38.34 -30.28
C LEU A 82 18.23 37.32 -30.71
N LYS A 83 18.33 36.81 -31.93
CA LYS A 83 17.42 35.80 -32.47
C LYS A 83 18.19 34.57 -33.01
N HIS A 84 17.67 33.39 -32.77
CA HIS A 84 18.18 32.17 -33.38
C HIS A 84 17.04 31.18 -33.66
N GLY A 85 16.65 31.05 -34.92
CA GLY A 85 15.49 30.25 -35.33
C GLY A 85 14.20 30.82 -34.74
N ASN A 86 13.52 29.98 -33.95
CA ASN A 86 12.28 30.33 -33.21
C ASN A 86 12.53 30.82 -31.78
N ALA A 87 13.79 31.07 -31.38
CA ALA A 87 14.09 31.65 -30.09
C ALA A 87 14.45 33.12 -30.22
N THR A 88 13.95 33.90 -29.27
CA THR A 88 14.30 35.32 -29.07
C THR A 88 14.91 35.47 -27.67
N MET A 89 16.04 36.18 -27.57
CA MET A 89 16.72 36.46 -26.31
C MET A 89 16.89 37.95 -26.15
N THR A 90 16.53 38.47 -24.99
CA THR A 90 16.70 39.90 -24.62
C THR A 90 17.52 39.98 -23.33
N CYS A 91 18.35 41.07 -23.22
CA CYS A 91 19.16 41.31 -22.03
C CYS A 91 19.67 42.79 -22.01
N ASP A 92 20.28 43.18 -20.88
CA ASP A 92 20.87 44.50 -20.74
C ASP A 92 22.18 44.66 -21.50
N SER A 93 23.01 43.63 -21.55
CA SER A 93 24.27 43.61 -22.25
C SER A 93 24.68 42.21 -22.69
N ALA A 94 25.48 42.12 -23.75
CA ALA A 94 25.99 40.80 -24.21
C ALA A 94 27.37 40.93 -24.86
N TYR A 95 28.08 39.81 -24.83
CA TYR A 95 29.25 39.54 -25.68
C TYR A 95 28.85 38.57 -26.77
N LEU A 96 28.95 38.98 -28.04
CA LEU A 96 28.60 38.16 -29.21
C LEU A 96 29.81 37.80 -30.00
N ASN A 97 30.04 36.51 -30.30
CA ASN A 97 31.00 36.03 -31.26
C ASN A 97 30.23 35.42 -32.45
N GLU A 98 30.10 36.15 -33.53
CA GLU A 98 29.34 35.74 -34.70
C GLU A 98 29.98 34.56 -35.44
N ASP A 99 31.32 34.48 -35.46
CA ASP A 99 32.05 33.41 -36.14
C ASP A 99 31.90 32.09 -35.39
N ALA A 100 32.00 32.12 -34.08
CA ALA A 100 31.79 30.96 -33.20
C ALA A 100 30.31 30.66 -32.99
N GLN A 101 29.39 31.56 -33.33
CA GLN A 101 27.95 31.47 -33.06
C GLN A 101 27.65 31.27 -31.58
N VAL A 102 28.32 32.03 -30.71
CA VAL A 102 28.18 31.98 -29.26
C VAL A 102 27.93 33.39 -28.73
N PHE A 103 27.11 33.54 -27.70
CA PHE A 103 27.02 34.78 -26.96
C PHE A 103 26.87 34.53 -25.45
N GLU A 104 27.28 35.51 -24.66
CA GLU A 104 27.05 35.62 -23.24
C GLU A 104 26.19 36.83 -22.96
N ALA A 105 25.08 36.66 -22.26
CA ALA A 105 24.13 37.73 -21.93
C ALA A 105 24.11 38.00 -20.42
N PHE A 106 23.97 39.24 -20.04
CA PHE A 106 24.02 39.71 -18.65
C PHE A 106 22.90 40.73 -18.39
N GLY A 107 22.43 40.72 -17.14
CA GLY A 107 21.37 41.59 -16.65
C GLY A 107 20.02 40.91 -16.67
N ASP A 108 18.97 41.61 -17.07
CA ASP A 108 17.62 41.04 -17.15
C ASP A 108 17.48 40.15 -18.39
N VAL A 109 18.06 38.95 -18.30
CA VAL A 109 18.00 37.97 -19.39
C VAL A 109 16.62 37.37 -19.48
N HIS A 110 16.02 37.40 -20.68
CA HIS A 110 14.79 36.73 -20.99
C HIS A 110 14.93 35.99 -22.32
N MET A 111 14.78 34.71 -22.31
CA MET A 111 14.77 33.83 -23.49
C MET A 111 13.38 33.27 -23.71
N VAL A 112 12.86 33.40 -24.92
CA VAL A 112 11.58 32.80 -25.33
C VAL A 112 11.83 31.71 -26.36
N GLN A 113 11.33 30.52 -26.15
CA GLN A 113 11.37 29.40 -27.07
C GLN A 113 9.97 29.14 -27.63
N GLY A 114 9.76 29.42 -28.90
CA GLY A 114 8.41 29.39 -29.47
C GLY A 114 7.49 30.41 -28.78
N ASP A 115 6.22 30.00 -28.54
CA ASP A 115 5.21 30.90 -27.94
C ASP A 115 4.87 30.43 -26.49
N THR A 116 5.58 29.48 -25.90
CA THR A 116 5.11 28.82 -24.70
C THR A 116 6.14 28.65 -23.59
N VAL A 117 7.44 28.67 -23.90
CA VAL A 117 8.49 28.51 -22.90
C VAL A 117 9.24 29.81 -22.74
N HIS A 118 9.16 30.35 -21.54
CA HIS A 118 9.84 31.57 -21.13
C HIS A 118 10.89 31.24 -20.08
N MET A 119 12.11 31.73 -20.24
CA MET A 119 13.21 31.53 -19.30
C MET A 119 13.81 32.87 -18.91
N TYR A 120 13.93 33.13 -17.63
CA TYR A 120 14.48 34.33 -17.03
C TYR A 120 15.73 33.97 -16.23
N ALA A 121 16.76 34.81 -16.27
CA ALA A 121 17.98 34.63 -15.50
C ALA A 121 18.77 35.95 -15.40
N ARG A 122 19.85 35.96 -14.62
CA ARG A 122 20.79 37.09 -14.63
C ARG A 122 21.98 36.89 -15.55
N TYR A 123 22.24 35.65 -15.96
CA TYR A 123 23.30 35.28 -16.88
C TYR A 123 22.83 34.17 -17.81
N LEU A 124 23.19 34.26 -19.07
CA LEU A 124 22.96 33.23 -20.09
C LEU A 124 24.20 33.08 -20.95
N TYR A 125 24.76 31.87 -21.02
CA TYR A 125 25.66 31.43 -22.07
C TYR A 125 24.84 30.66 -23.10
N TYR A 126 24.94 31.02 -24.37
CA TYR A 126 24.24 30.35 -25.46
C TYR A 126 25.19 29.95 -26.58
N ASP A 127 25.18 28.65 -26.91
CA ASP A 127 25.88 28.07 -28.08
C ASP A 127 24.86 27.83 -29.19
N GLY A 128 24.97 28.60 -30.30
CA GLY A 128 24.08 28.46 -31.44
C GLY A 128 24.31 27.24 -32.29
N VAL A 129 25.48 26.61 -32.21
CA VAL A 129 25.81 25.37 -32.96
C VAL A 129 25.14 24.17 -32.30
N SER A 130 25.38 24.01 -31.03
CA SER A 130 24.73 22.94 -30.22
C SER A 130 23.29 23.27 -29.80
N LYS A 131 22.89 24.54 -29.88
CA LYS A 131 21.64 25.12 -29.40
C LYS A 131 21.41 24.89 -27.90
N LEU A 132 22.49 24.85 -27.13
CA LEU A 132 22.49 24.72 -25.69
C LEU A 132 22.47 26.10 -25.03
N ALA A 133 21.50 26.36 -24.15
CA ALA A 133 21.41 27.52 -23.28
C ALA A 133 21.79 27.13 -21.86
N ARG A 134 22.72 27.87 -21.23
CA ARG A 134 23.11 27.71 -19.83
C ARG A 134 22.74 28.97 -19.07
N LEU A 135 21.70 28.89 -18.27
CA LEU A 135 21.17 29.99 -17.47
C LEU A 135 21.67 29.86 -16.04
N ARG A 136 22.05 31.00 -15.44
CA ARG A 136 22.55 31.04 -14.05
C ARG A 136 21.99 32.22 -13.31
N HIS A 137 21.88 32.05 -12.00
CA HIS A 137 21.44 33.05 -11.01
C HIS A 137 19.98 33.43 -11.15
N ASN A 138 19.17 33.02 -10.18
CA ASN A 138 17.73 33.26 -10.10
C ASN A 138 16.99 32.83 -11.37
N VAL A 139 17.23 31.60 -11.81
CA VAL A 139 16.62 31.08 -13.01
C VAL A 139 15.17 30.70 -12.75
N HIS A 140 14.29 31.19 -13.63
CA HIS A 140 12.87 30.85 -13.69
C HIS A 140 12.52 30.42 -15.11
N LEU A 141 12.07 29.16 -15.26
CA LEU A 141 11.46 28.68 -16.51
C LEU A 141 9.95 28.57 -16.29
N ALA A 142 9.20 29.27 -17.10
CA ALA A 142 7.73 29.23 -17.13
C ALA A 142 7.26 28.54 -18.41
N ASN A 143 6.37 27.58 -18.26
CA ASN A 143 5.55 26.99 -19.32
C ASN A 143 4.09 27.23 -18.96
N LYS A 144 3.13 27.05 -19.89
CA LYS A 144 1.69 27.34 -19.70
C LYS A 144 1.09 26.89 -18.37
N THR A 145 1.58 25.81 -17.79
CA THR A 145 1.01 25.16 -16.60
C THR A 145 2.04 24.88 -15.51
N THR A 146 3.31 25.25 -15.73
CA THR A 146 4.41 24.78 -14.88
C THR A 146 5.45 25.88 -14.73
N ASP A 147 5.89 26.12 -13.51
CA ASP A 147 6.98 27.03 -13.15
C ASP A 147 8.13 26.21 -12.54
N LEU A 148 9.35 26.41 -13.05
CA LEU A 148 10.58 25.81 -12.51
C LEU A 148 11.50 26.91 -12.02
N TYR A 149 11.99 26.81 -10.79
CA TYR A 149 12.92 27.72 -10.15
C TYR A 149 14.19 26.98 -9.73
N THR A 150 15.34 27.53 -10.07
CA THR A 150 16.67 27.02 -9.69
C THR A 150 17.70 28.13 -9.77
N ASP A 151 18.92 27.89 -9.32
CA ASP A 151 20.02 28.84 -9.53
C ASP A 151 20.85 28.49 -10.78
N SER A 152 20.75 27.25 -11.28
CA SER A 152 21.44 26.79 -12.50
C SER A 152 20.52 25.92 -13.35
N LEU A 153 20.32 26.30 -14.63
CA LEU A 153 19.53 25.55 -15.60
C LEU A 153 20.29 25.45 -16.92
N ASP A 154 20.38 24.25 -17.44
CA ASP A 154 20.81 24.00 -18.81
C ASP A 154 19.61 23.57 -19.65
N TYR A 155 19.42 24.18 -20.83
CA TYR A 155 18.32 23.90 -21.72
C TYR A 155 18.82 23.51 -23.10
N ASP A 156 18.63 22.25 -23.46
CA ASP A 156 18.89 21.71 -24.79
C ASP A 156 17.66 21.96 -25.68
N ARG A 157 17.79 22.91 -26.62
CA ARG A 157 16.71 23.26 -27.55
C ARG A 157 16.49 22.23 -28.66
N ILE A 158 17.43 21.30 -28.90
CA ILE A 158 17.26 20.23 -29.89
C ILE A 158 16.40 19.11 -29.28
N ALA A 159 16.72 18.71 -28.06
CA ALA A 159 15.99 17.70 -27.33
C ALA A 159 14.72 18.24 -26.65
N ASP A 160 14.59 19.56 -26.50
CA ASP A 160 13.57 20.26 -25.73
C ASP A 160 13.54 19.79 -24.28
N ILE A 161 14.72 19.78 -23.62
CA ILE A 161 14.93 19.33 -22.26
C ILE A 161 15.59 20.43 -21.45
N ALA A 162 14.95 20.78 -20.32
CA ALA A 162 15.55 21.60 -19.27
C ALA A 162 16.02 20.71 -18.11
N TYR A 163 17.21 20.95 -17.58
CA TYR A 163 17.72 20.20 -16.42
C TYR A 163 18.55 21.09 -15.49
N TYR A 164 18.47 20.78 -14.19
CA TYR A 164 19.23 21.41 -13.13
C TYR A 164 19.90 20.37 -12.24
N PHE A 165 20.96 20.77 -11.53
CA PHE A 165 21.80 19.84 -10.74
C PHE A 165 22.32 20.45 -9.41
N GLU A 166 21.87 21.64 -9.04
CA GLU A 166 22.22 22.33 -7.79
C GLU A 166 21.00 22.65 -6.92
N GLY A 167 19.97 21.80 -7.04
CA GLY A 167 18.71 21.99 -6.39
C GLY A 167 17.75 22.88 -7.19
N GLY A 168 16.47 22.58 -7.06
CA GLY A 168 15.41 23.32 -7.73
C GLY A 168 14.02 22.91 -7.26
N SER A 169 13.06 23.68 -7.71
CA SER A 169 11.65 23.38 -7.48
C SER A 169 10.85 23.52 -8.77
N ILE A 170 9.92 22.60 -8.96
CA ILE A 170 8.92 22.70 -10.01
C ILE A 170 7.53 22.75 -9.37
N SER A 171 6.67 23.63 -9.86
CA SER A 171 5.29 23.72 -9.39
C SER A 171 4.31 23.69 -10.55
N ASP A 172 3.22 22.98 -10.36
CA ASP A 172 2.02 23.04 -11.18
C ASP A 172 0.88 23.72 -10.39
N ALA A 173 -0.34 23.71 -10.92
CA ALA A 173 -1.48 24.39 -10.29
C ALA A 173 -1.81 23.89 -8.87
N GLN A 174 -1.33 22.72 -8.44
CA GLN A 174 -1.70 22.10 -7.15
C GLN A 174 -0.51 21.54 -6.37
N ASN A 175 0.60 21.21 -7.04
CA ASN A 175 1.73 20.51 -6.44
C ASN A 175 3.00 21.36 -6.52
N THR A 176 3.81 21.27 -5.49
CA THR A 176 5.19 21.76 -5.48
C THR A 176 6.12 20.57 -5.26
N LEU A 177 7.12 20.45 -6.12
CA LEU A 177 8.12 19.39 -6.07
C LEU A 177 9.50 20.02 -5.96
N THR A 178 10.34 19.48 -5.07
CA THR A 178 11.74 19.90 -4.86
C THR A 178 12.65 18.69 -4.96
N SER A 179 13.88 18.88 -5.48
CA SER A 179 14.93 17.85 -5.55
C SER A 179 16.30 18.48 -5.78
N ASP A 180 17.37 17.69 -5.60
CA ASP A 180 18.72 18.17 -5.90
C ASP A 180 19.01 18.16 -7.41
N TYR A 181 18.49 17.18 -8.14
CA TYR A 181 18.56 17.08 -9.60
C TYR A 181 17.14 16.96 -10.17
N GLY A 182 16.89 17.69 -11.25
CA GLY A 182 15.64 17.57 -12.01
C GLY A 182 15.81 17.79 -13.49
N GLN A 183 14.96 17.11 -14.25
CA GLN A 183 14.85 17.19 -15.70
C GLN A 183 13.38 17.39 -16.06
N PHE A 184 13.08 18.31 -16.96
CA PHE A 184 11.74 18.62 -17.42
C PHE A 184 11.67 18.70 -18.94
N LEU A 185 10.66 18.07 -19.52
CA LEU A 185 10.35 18.06 -20.93
C LEU A 185 9.07 18.90 -21.17
N PRO A 186 9.18 20.17 -21.54
CA PRO A 186 8.02 21.07 -21.70
C PRO A 186 6.99 20.58 -22.72
N ALA A 187 7.41 19.86 -23.78
CA ALA A 187 6.53 19.36 -24.81
C ALA A 187 5.56 18.27 -24.34
N THR A 188 6.01 17.39 -23.43
CA THR A 188 5.22 16.24 -22.92
C THR A 188 4.72 16.42 -21.51
N ASN A 189 5.19 17.45 -20.80
CA ASN A 189 4.97 17.69 -19.38
C ASN A 189 5.56 16.59 -18.47
N ASP A 190 6.50 15.78 -18.98
CA ASP A 190 7.19 14.78 -18.21
C ASP A 190 8.37 15.39 -17.46
N ALA A 191 8.56 14.96 -16.22
CA ALA A 191 9.66 15.37 -15.38
C ALA A 191 10.27 14.17 -14.66
N GLU A 192 11.58 14.20 -14.47
CA GLU A 192 12.34 13.23 -13.69
C GLU A 192 13.13 13.97 -12.60
N PHE A 193 13.07 13.45 -11.37
CA PHE A 193 13.70 14.05 -10.21
C PHE A 193 14.49 13.00 -9.44
N ARG A 194 15.67 13.40 -8.96
CA ARG A 194 16.56 12.52 -8.21
C ARG A 194 17.14 13.25 -7.01
N TYR A 195 17.37 12.47 -5.97
CA TYR A 195 17.96 12.87 -4.69
C TYR A 195 17.12 13.89 -3.92
N ASN A 196 16.80 13.53 -2.69
CA ASN A 196 16.02 14.36 -1.76
C ASN A 196 14.68 14.85 -2.35
N VAL A 197 14.04 13.99 -3.16
CA VAL A 197 12.80 14.37 -3.85
C VAL A 197 11.67 14.51 -2.84
N LYS A 198 10.99 15.65 -2.88
CA LYS A 198 9.81 15.92 -2.06
C LYS A 198 8.72 16.57 -2.92
N LEU A 199 7.57 15.92 -2.99
CA LEU A 199 6.35 16.43 -3.63
C LEU A 199 5.33 16.74 -2.53
N VAL A 200 4.75 17.95 -2.60
CA VAL A 200 3.79 18.44 -1.61
C VAL A 200 2.60 19.10 -2.30
N ASN A 201 1.40 18.77 -1.82
CA ASN A 201 0.18 19.51 -2.07
C ASN A 201 -0.63 19.69 -0.78
N ASP A 202 -1.85 20.22 -0.89
CA ASP A 202 -2.71 20.49 0.28
C ASP A 202 -3.02 19.23 1.14
N LYS A 203 -2.99 18.03 0.54
CA LYS A 203 -3.43 16.79 1.19
C LYS A 203 -2.34 15.74 1.30
N THR A 204 -1.31 15.83 0.45
CA THR A 204 -0.33 14.75 0.29
C THR A 204 1.08 15.30 0.38
N THR A 205 1.94 14.59 1.07
CA THR A 205 3.39 14.76 1.03
C THR A 205 4.02 13.43 0.66
N MET A 206 4.80 13.43 -0.43
CA MET A 206 5.61 12.27 -0.86
C MET A 206 7.08 12.63 -0.74
N THR A 207 7.87 11.73 -0.17
CA THR A 207 9.33 11.79 -0.18
C THR A 207 9.88 10.52 -0.78
N THR A 208 10.85 10.64 -1.69
CA THR A 208 11.44 9.50 -2.40
C THR A 208 12.86 9.85 -2.86
N GLU A 209 13.61 8.87 -3.35
CA GLU A 209 14.93 9.09 -3.95
C GLU A 209 14.87 9.39 -5.43
N HIS A 210 13.92 8.78 -6.15
CA HIS A 210 13.75 8.92 -7.58
C HIS A 210 12.27 8.97 -7.94
N LEU A 211 11.86 9.98 -8.69
CA LEU A 211 10.48 10.23 -9.09
C LEU A 211 10.40 10.58 -10.56
N PHE A 212 9.56 9.88 -11.29
CA PHE A 212 9.02 10.31 -12.58
C PHE A 212 7.63 10.90 -12.34
N TYR A 213 7.38 12.09 -12.85
CA TYR A 213 6.14 12.81 -12.62
C TYR A 213 5.66 13.51 -13.90
N ASN A 214 4.40 13.33 -14.24
CA ASN A 214 3.80 14.10 -15.33
C ASN A 214 2.96 15.24 -14.74
N THR A 215 3.35 16.48 -14.98
CA THR A 215 2.74 17.69 -14.39
C THR A 215 1.31 17.94 -14.88
N HIS A 216 0.92 17.36 -16.02
CA HIS A 216 -0.43 17.47 -16.58
C HIS A 216 -1.38 16.40 -16.00
N THR A 217 -0.98 15.13 -16.01
CA THR A 217 -1.81 14.01 -15.52
C THR A 217 -1.74 13.83 -14.01
N ARG A 218 -0.68 14.34 -13.37
CA ARG A 218 -0.37 14.19 -11.94
C ARG A 218 -0.12 12.74 -11.49
N ILE A 219 0.20 11.89 -12.43
CA ILE A 219 0.62 10.52 -12.16
C ILE A 219 2.11 10.53 -11.87
N SER A 220 2.49 9.90 -10.78
CA SER A 220 3.87 9.67 -10.38
C SER A 220 4.24 8.18 -10.47
N SER A 221 5.48 7.91 -10.82
CA SER A 221 6.12 6.59 -10.68
C SER A 221 7.41 6.81 -9.90
N TYR A 222 7.67 6.00 -8.89
CA TYR A 222 8.80 6.19 -7.99
C TYR A 222 9.61 4.91 -7.80
N GLU A 223 10.89 5.09 -7.52
CA GLU A 223 11.85 4.03 -7.20
C GLU A 223 12.73 4.46 -6.03
N GLY A 224 13.03 3.53 -5.13
CA GLY A 224 13.75 3.76 -3.87
C GLY A 224 12.81 3.96 -2.69
N SER A 225 13.39 4.19 -1.51
CA SER A 225 12.65 4.33 -0.27
C SER A 225 11.66 5.50 -0.35
N THR A 226 10.39 5.19 -0.35
CA THR A 226 9.31 6.16 -0.55
C THR A 226 8.34 6.16 0.61
N LEU A 227 8.06 7.36 1.11
CA LEU A 227 7.07 7.61 2.13
C LEU A 227 6.03 8.59 1.58
N ILE A 228 4.76 8.16 1.55
CA ILE A 228 3.61 8.99 1.16
C ILE A 228 2.74 9.17 2.40
N LYS A 229 2.44 10.43 2.75
CA LYS A 229 1.51 10.80 3.81
C LYS A 229 0.36 11.56 3.20
N SER A 230 -0.86 11.11 3.47
CA SER A 230 -2.10 11.77 3.03
C SER A 230 -3.12 11.85 4.17
N ASP A 231 -4.25 12.51 3.93
CA ASP A 231 -5.37 12.53 4.88
C ASP A 231 -5.93 11.12 5.15
N SER A 232 -5.76 10.20 4.21
CA SER A 232 -6.24 8.82 4.29
C SER A 232 -5.33 7.90 5.10
N GLY A 233 -4.04 8.27 5.26
CA GLY A 233 -3.06 7.48 5.98
C GLY A 233 -1.63 7.66 5.49
N GLN A 234 -0.82 6.63 5.69
CA GLN A 234 0.60 6.62 5.32
C GLN A 234 0.93 5.37 4.51
N ILE A 235 1.78 5.51 3.50
CA ILE A 235 2.29 4.43 2.67
C ILE A 235 3.81 4.41 2.77
N VAL A 236 4.37 3.22 2.97
CA VAL A 236 5.81 2.95 2.86
C VAL A 236 6.00 1.93 1.74
N SER A 237 6.81 2.27 0.74
CA SER A 237 6.99 1.45 -0.46
C SER A 237 8.36 1.68 -1.09
N GLN A 238 8.84 0.73 -1.89
CA GLN A 238 10.10 0.86 -2.61
C GLN A 238 9.89 1.24 -4.07
N ARG A 239 8.77 0.86 -4.64
CA ARG A 239 8.44 1.12 -6.04
C ARG A 239 6.94 1.13 -6.23
N GLY A 240 6.44 2.00 -7.09
CA GLY A 240 5.03 2.06 -7.37
C GLY A 240 4.63 3.16 -8.35
N ILE A 241 3.34 3.19 -8.61
CA ILE A 241 2.66 4.24 -9.36
C ILE A 241 1.60 4.84 -8.44
N TYR A 242 1.55 6.15 -8.36
CA TYR A 242 0.62 6.86 -7.48
C TYR A 242 0.02 8.08 -8.17
N ASP A 243 -1.29 8.14 -8.20
CA ASP A 243 -2.06 9.31 -8.64
C ASP A 243 -2.21 10.25 -7.44
N VAL A 244 -1.39 11.29 -7.42
CA VAL A 244 -1.34 12.27 -6.32
C VAL A 244 -2.64 13.07 -6.20
N GLY A 245 -3.35 13.26 -7.32
CA GLY A 245 -4.60 14.00 -7.34
C GLY A 245 -5.79 13.21 -6.79
N ARG A 246 -5.78 11.89 -6.95
CA ARG A 246 -6.85 10.98 -6.53
C ARG A 246 -6.59 10.25 -5.23
N ASP A 247 -5.37 10.24 -4.73
CA ASP A 247 -4.92 9.42 -3.60
C ASP A 247 -5.13 7.91 -3.85
N VAL A 248 -4.72 7.45 -5.06
CA VAL A 248 -4.84 6.05 -5.49
C VAL A 248 -3.48 5.56 -5.96
N GLY A 249 -3.08 4.36 -5.56
CA GLY A 249 -1.79 3.80 -5.91
C GLY A 249 -1.77 2.32 -6.19
N ILE A 250 -0.78 1.91 -6.99
CA ILE A 250 -0.32 0.53 -7.14
C ILE A 250 1.09 0.50 -6.59
N LEU A 251 1.24 -0.18 -5.46
CA LEU A 251 2.50 -0.31 -4.74
C LEU A 251 3.10 -1.66 -5.10
N LEU A 252 4.36 -1.66 -5.46
CA LEU A 252 5.11 -2.83 -5.86
C LEU A 252 6.20 -3.13 -4.83
N ASP A 253 6.68 -4.37 -4.84
CA ASP A 253 7.60 -4.88 -3.83
C ASP A 253 6.93 -4.89 -2.44
N ARG A 254 7.60 -5.33 -1.41
CA ARG A 254 7.01 -5.43 -0.07
C ARG A 254 6.63 -4.04 0.45
N SER A 255 5.34 -3.70 0.39
CA SER A 255 4.80 -2.39 0.75
C SER A 255 3.88 -2.46 1.96
N GLU A 256 3.72 -1.33 2.63
CA GLU A 256 2.91 -1.17 3.84
C GLU A 256 1.99 0.04 3.70
N VAL A 257 0.72 -0.16 4.02
CA VAL A 257 -0.32 0.89 4.04
C VAL A 257 -0.90 0.99 5.44
N TYR A 258 -0.76 2.14 6.06
CA TYR A 258 -1.27 2.46 7.39
C TYR A 258 -2.52 3.33 7.26
N SER A 259 -3.66 2.85 7.75
CA SER A 259 -4.94 3.57 7.75
C SER A 259 -5.62 3.45 9.11
N GLY A 260 -5.59 4.51 9.91
CA GLY A 260 -6.09 4.50 11.28
C GLY A 260 -5.39 3.44 12.14
N ALA A 261 -6.16 2.48 12.66
CA ALA A 261 -5.65 1.38 13.48
C ALA A 261 -5.21 0.16 12.66
N ARG A 262 -5.35 0.20 11.34
CA ARG A 262 -5.06 -0.92 10.45
C ARG A 262 -3.78 -0.72 9.67
N THR A 263 -3.08 -1.84 9.45
CA THR A 263 -1.92 -1.89 8.57
C THR A 263 -2.10 -3.05 7.59
N LEU A 264 -2.04 -2.74 6.30
CA LEU A 264 -2.02 -3.73 5.23
C LEU A 264 -0.60 -3.85 4.68
N ILE A 265 -0.10 -5.07 4.60
CA ILE A 265 1.22 -5.39 4.05
C ILE A 265 1.04 -6.43 2.95
N GLY A 266 1.77 -6.28 1.83
CA GLY A 266 1.73 -7.22 0.72
C GLY A 266 2.91 -7.04 -0.22
N ASP A 267 3.15 -8.04 -1.09
CA ASP A 267 4.20 -7.95 -2.10
C ASP A 267 3.79 -7.03 -3.26
N SER A 268 2.48 -6.87 -3.48
CA SER A 268 1.88 -5.85 -4.32
C SER A 268 0.56 -5.42 -3.69
N ILE A 269 0.30 -4.11 -3.66
CA ILE A 269 -0.92 -3.54 -3.07
C ILE A 269 -1.56 -2.57 -4.06
N TYR A 270 -2.86 -2.72 -4.29
CA TYR A 270 -3.71 -1.65 -4.80
C TYR A 270 -4.35 -0.92 -3.62
N TYR A 271 -4.25 0.40 -3.61
CA TYR A 271 -4.79 1.26 -2.55
C TYR A 271 -5.62 2.40 -3.13
N ASP A 272 -6.80 2.61 -2.56
CA ASP A 272 -7.72 3.71 -2.86
C ASP A 272 -8.07 4.42 -1.53
N GLY A 273 -7.38 5.53 -1.28
CA GLY A 273 -7.52 6.30 -0.05
C GLY A 273 -8.92 6.86 0.19
N PRO A 274 -9.56 7.53 -0.79
CA PRO A 274 -10.93 8.03 -0.66
C PRO A 274 -11.98 6.98 -0.34
N SER A 275 -11.85 5.77 -0.86
CA SER A 275 -12.76 4.66 -0.53
C SER A 275 -12.32 3.89 0.70
N LYS A 276 -11.09 4.10 1.19
CA LYS A 276 -10.44 3.33 2.26
C LYS A 276 -10.45 1.83 1.93
N PHE A 277 -10.10 1.53 0.69
CA PHE A 277 -10.00 0.18 0.16
C PHE A 277 -8.54 -0.16 -0.07
N GLY A 278 -8.14 -1.36 0.34
CA GLY A 278 -6.82 -1.89 0.09
C GLY A 278 -6.90 -3.36 -0.29
N GLU A 279 -6.24 -3.74 -1.40
CA GLU A 279 -6.16 -5.10 -1.92
C GLU A 279 -4.69 -5.50 -2.02
N ALA A 280 -4.31 -6.64 -1.46
CA ALA A 280 -2.94 -7.10 -1.39
C ALA A 280 -2.76 -8.50 -1.99
N PHE A 281 -1.67 -8.66 -2.71
CA PHE A 281 -1.24 -9.88 -3.36
C PHE A 281 0.15 -10.28 -2.86
N GLY A 282 0.34 -11.57 -2.60
CA GLY A 282 1.57 -12.16 -2.09
C GLY A 282 1.81 -11.82 -0.61
N ARG A 283 1.87 -12.84 0.25
CA ARG A 283 2.17 -12.73 1.68
C ARG A 283 1.43 -11.57 2.36
N MET A 284 0.13 -11.47 2.07
CA MET A 284 -0.75 -10.46 2.63
C MET A 284 -0.83 -10.59 4.14
N GLN A 285 -0.77 -9.47 4.83
CA GLN A 285 -1.00 -9.33 6.27
C GLN A 285 -1.85 -8.09 6.52
N LEU A 286 -2.99 -8.25 7.16
CA LEU A 286 -3.84 -7.16 7.63
C LEU A 286 -3.90 -7.21 9.15
N SER A 287 -3.29 -6.25 9.82
CA SER A 287 -3.35 -6.11 11.27
C SER A 287 -4.33 -5.02 11.70
N ASP A 288 -5.04 -5.26 12.80
CA ASP A 288 -5.93 -4.29 13.44
C ASP A 288 -5.57 -4.22 14.93
N THR A 289 -4.98 -3.11 15.35
CA THR A 289 -4.51 -2.91 16.73
C THR A 289 -5.63 -2.70 17.74
N VAL A 290 -6.80 -2.24 17.28
CA VAL A 290 -8.01 -2.07 18.13
C VAL A 290 -8.67 -3.44 18.38
N GLN A 291 -8.79 -4.24 17.32
CA GLN A 291 -9.35 -5.59 17.43
C GLN A 291 -8.34 -6.60 18.02
N LYS A 292 -7.06 -6.25 18.06
CA LYS A 292 -5.95 -7.14 18.43
C LYS A 292 -5.97 -8.43 17.64
N ALA A 293 -6.09 -8.29 16.32
CA ALA A 293 -6.18 -9.38 15.38
C ALA A 293 -5.29 -9.14 14.16
N ILE A 294 -4.79 -10.21 13.59
CA ILE A 294 -4.05 -10.19 12.34
C ILE A 294 -4.64 -11.24 11.41
N LEU A 295 -4.88 -10.87 10.17
CA LEU A 295 -5.36 -11.75 9.11
C LEU A 295 -4.26 -11.88 8.05
N TYR A 296 -3.92 -13.10 7.68
CA TYR A 296 -2.91 -13.45 6.69
C TYR A 296 -3.51 -14.22 5.52
N GLY A 297 -2.85 -14.17 4.37
CA GLY A 297 -3.17 -14.95 3.19
C GLY A 297 -2.21 -14.65 2.04
N ASP A 298 -2.32 -15.37 0.92
CA ASP A 298 -1.60 -14.99 -0.30
C ASP A 298 -2.33 -13.90 -1.09
N TYR A 299 -3.62 -13.78 -0.86
CA TYR A 299 -4.48 -12.74 -1.41
C TYR A 299 -5.53 -12.32 -0.38
N GLY A 300 -5.80 -11.03 -0.33
CA GLY A 300 -6.89 -10.50 0.46
C GLY A 300 -7.07 -9.00 0.31
N TYR A 301 -8.13 -8.50 0.91
CA TYR A 301 -8.43 -7.07 0.89
C TYR A 301 -9.20 -6.64 2.12
N PHE A 302 -9.22 -5.34 2.38
CA PHE A 302 -10.14 -4.69 3.31
C PHE A 302 -10.95 -3.59 2.61
N ASP A 303 -12.17 -3.39 3.06
CA ASP A 303 -13.08 -2.32 2.64
C ASP A 303 -13.67 -1.68 3.90
N ASP A 304 -13.15 -0.53 4.30
CA ASP A 304 -13.58 0.16 5.52
C ASP A 304 -15.00 0.68 5.44
N LYS A 305 -15.48 1.05 4.25
CA LYS A 305 -16.87 1.51 4.08
C LYS A 305 -17.89 0.41 4.33
N ARG A 306 -17.51 -0.84 3.98
CA ARG A 306 -18.33 -2.03 4.23
C ARG A 306 -17.98 -2.72 5.53
N ASN A 307 -16.94 -2.27 6.24
CA ASN A 307 -16.40 -2.93 7.41
C ASN A 307 -16.14 -4.42 7.17
N TYR A 308 -15.49 -4.71 6.06
CA TYR A 308 -15.24 -6.06 5.55
C TYR A 308 -13.77 -6.28 5.33
N ALA A 309 -13.28 -7.46 5.70
CA ALA A 309 -11.96 -7.94 5.35
C ALA A 309 -12.04 -9.41 4.93
N PHE A 310 -11.15 -9.79 4.01
CA PHE A 310 -11.14 -11.09 3.36
C PHE A 310 -9.71 -11.55 3.15
N ALA A 311 -9.45 -12.84 3.36
CA ALA A 311 -8.19 -13.47 2.98
C ALA A 311 -8.43 -14.87 2.45
N THR A 312 -7.63 -15.30 1.48
CA THR A 312 -7.68 -16.65 0.91
C THR A 312 -6.30 -17.13 0.50
N SER A 313 -6.20 -18.41 0.19
CA SER A 313 -4.94 -19.11 -0.11
C SER A 313 -3.97 -19.03 1.08
N ARG A 314 -3.95 -20.08 1.86
CA ARG A 314 -3.22 -20.17 3.14
C ARG A 314 -3.71 -19.14 4.16
N ALA A 315 -5.03 -18.88 4.15
CA ALA A 315 -5.60 -17.91 5.06
C ALA A 315 -5.48 -18.38 6.51
N HIS A 316 -4.97 -17.51 7.39
CA HIS A 316 -5.05 -17.72 8.82
C HIS A 316 -5.25 -16.38 9.55
N ALA A 317 -5.92 -16.47 10.71
CA ALA A 317 -6.16 -15.35 11.59
C ALA A 317 -5.57 -15.64 12.98
N GLU A 318 -5.02 -14.61 13.58
CA GLU A 318 -4.53 -14.59 14.96
C GLU A 318 -5.34 -13.58 15.75
N GLU A 319 -5.87 -13.99 16.91
CA GLU A 319 -6.55 -13.10 17.85
C GLU A 319 -5.80 -13.15 19.18
N TYR A 320 -5.26 -12.02 19.64
CA TYR A 320 -4.39 -11.91 20.81
C TYR A 320 -4.92 -10.91 21.88
N SER A 321 -6.24 -10.72 21.91
CA SER A 321 -6.88 -9.87 22.95
C SER A 321 -6.86 -10.50 24.33
N GLN A 322 -6.62 -11.81 24.41
CA GLN A 322 -6.58 -12.61 25.64
C GLN A 322 -5.14 -13.04 25.96
N LYS A 323 -4.97 -13.74 27.09
CA LYS A 323 -3.66 -14.23 27.53
C LYS A 323 -3.05 -15.22 26.53
N ASP A 324 -3.87 -16.11 25.96
CA ASP A 324 -3.46 -17.08 24.96
C ASP A 324 -4.03 -16.69 23.60
N THR A 325 -3.17 -16.73 22.57
CA THR A 325 -3.56 -16.41 21.19
C THR A 325 -4.43 -17.51 20.60
N LEU A 326 -5.51 -17.12 19.95
CA LEU A 326 -6.35 -17.99 19.16
C LEU A 326 -5.88 -17.95 17.70
N TYR A 327 -5.59 -19.10 17.12
CA TYR A 327 -5.25 -19.28 15.73
C TYR A 327 -6.38 -19.97 14.99
N VAL A 328 -6.77 -19.40 13.86
CA VAL A 328 -7.81 -19.98 12.98
C VAL A 328 -7.25 -20.04 11.57
N THR A 329 -7.22 -21.24 10.97
CA THR A 329 -6.83 -21.43 9.57
C THR A 329 -8.00 -21.96 8.75
N ALA A 330 -8.09 -21.58 7.48
CA ALA A 330 -9.08 -22.06 6.52
C ALA A 330 -8.59 -21.82 5.08
N ASP A 331 -9.29 -22.35 4.08
CA ASP A 331 -9.01 -21.96 2.69
C ASP A 331 -9.34 -20.49 2.47
N THR A 332 -10.39 -20.00 3.15
CA THR A 332 -10.87 -18.60 3.08
C THR A 332 -11.35 -18.15 4.45
N LEU A 333 -10.98 -16.95 4.84
CA LEU A 333 -11.46 -16.25 6.04
C LEU A 333 -12.12 -14.92 5.68
N GLU A 334 -13.26 -14.63 6.30
CA GLU A 334 -13.99 -13.37 6.18
C GLU A 334 -14.21 -12.76 7.56
N LEU A 335 -13.95 -11.46 7.68
CA LEU A 335 -14.25 -10.64 8.84
C LEU A 335 -15.26 -9.57 8.43
N ILE A 336 -16.40 -9.53 9.10
CA ILE A 336 -17.47 -8.59 8.79
C ILE A 336 -17.88 -7.88 10.08
N SER A 337 -18.03 -6.55 10.03
CA SER A 337 -18.55 -5.77 11.17
C SER A 337 -19.72 -4.93 10.70
N LEU A 338 -20.90 -5.17 11.25
CA LEU A 338 -22.13 -4.47 10.87
C LEU A 338 -22.65 -3.64 12.05
N PRO A 339 -23.18 -2.43 11.82
CA PRO A 339 -23.81 -1.64 12.88
C PRO A 339 -25.08 -2.34 13.38
N ILE A 340 -25.25 -2.39 14.69
CA ILE A 340 -26.45 -2.94 15.32
C ILE A 340 -27.61 -1.94 15.13
N LYS A 341 -28.60 -2.29 14.32
CA LYS A 341 -29.79 -1.47 14.08
C LYS A 341 -30.59 -1.30 15.38
N GLY A 342 -30.93 -0.05 15.75
CA GLY A 342 -31.85 0.27 16.83
C GLY A 342 -31.23 0.60 18.20
N ARG A 343 -29.92 0.45 18.39
CA ARG A 343 -29.23 1.03 19.55
C ARG A 343 -28.72 2.43 19.18
N LYS A 344 -29.52 3.44 19.57
CA LYS A 344 -29.00 4.82 19.63
C LYS A 344 -27.83 4.84 20.64
N PRO A 345 -26.74 5.57 20.37
CA PRO A 345 -25.77 5.88 21.42
C PRO A 345 -26.58 6.54 22.56
N LEU A 346 -26.45 6.04 23.77
CA LEU A 346 -27.08 6.65 24.93
C LEU A 346 -26.44 8.02 25.09
N ASP A 347 -27.18 9.07 24.69
CA ASP A 347 -26.79 10.45 24.89
C ASP A 347 -26.42 10.68 26.34
N SER A 348 -25.25 11.24 26.52
CA SER A 348 -24.62 11.70 27.73
C SER A 348 -25.55 12.54 28.64
N LEU A 349 -26.22 11.91 29.58
CA LEU A 349 -26.72 12.54 30.77
C LEU A 349 -26.63 11.57 31.96
N SER A 350 -25.39 11.29 32.38
CA SER A 350 -25.06 10.90 33.75
C SER A 350 -23.57 11.05 34.00
N THR A 351 -23.20 12.09 34.66
CA THR A 351 -21.97 12.28 35.42
C THR A 351 -21.91 11.23 36.53
N ASP A 352 -21.42 10.03 36.22
CA ASP A 352 -20.93 9.10 37.22
C ASP A 352 -19.77 8.28 36.63
N SER A 353 -18.60 8.58 37.16
CA SER A 353 -17.30 8.05 36.77
C SER A 353 -17.03 6.67 37.38
N THR A 354 -17.78 5.66 36.97
CA THR A 354 -17.38 4.26 37.13
C THR A 354 -17.34 3.64 35.75
N ALA A 355 -16.14 3.23 35.32
CA ALA A 355 -15.84 2.72 34.01
C ALA A 355 -16.68 1.49 33.62
N LYS A 356 -17.92 1.73 33.18
CA LYS A 356 -18.70 0.75 32.43
C LYS A 356 -18.28 0.89 30.96
N SER A 357 -17.67 -0.14 30.41
CA SER A 357 -17.35 -0.24 28.96
C SER A 357 -18.57 0.17 28.16
N LYS A 358 -18.42 1.14 27.25
CA LYS A 358 -19.50 1.53 26.32
C LYS A 358 -20.00 0.26 25.61
N PRO A 359 -21.32 0.06 25.49
CA PRO A 359 -21.86 -1.10 24.80
C PRO A 359 -21.35 -1.11 23.36
N ASP A 360 -20.89 -2.28 22.89
CA ASP A 360 -20.44 -2.45 21.52
C ASP A 360 -21.61 -2.19 20.57
N THR A 361 -21.45 -1.26 19.66
CA THR A 361 -22.46 -0.86 18.69
C THR A 361 -22.31 -1.62 17.35
N MET A 362 -21.33 -2.51 17.27
CA MET A 362 -21.02 -3.29 16.06
C MET A 362 -21.18 -4.77 16.33
N GLN A 363 -21.89 -5.45 15.45
CA GLN A 363 -21.95 -6.90 15.39
C GLN A 363 -20.83 -7.41 14.48
N ARG A 364 -20.01 -8.31 15.00
CA ARG A 364 -18.87 -8.87 14.28
C ARG A 364 -19.13 -10.33 13.92
N TYR A 365 -18.68 -10.69 12.72
CA TYR A 365 -18.69 -12.05 12.22
C TYR A 365 -17.27 -12.43 11.79
N LEU A 366 -16.86 -13.63 12.18
CA LEU A 366 -15.73 -14.35 11.57
C LEU A 366 -16.32 -15.58 10.89
N ARG A 367 -16.01 -15.77 9.61
CA ARG A 367 -16.38 -16.97 8.85
C ARG A 367 -15.15 -17.62 8.26
N GLY A 368 -15.07 -18.91 8.42
CA GLY A 368 -14.04 -19.74 7.81
C GLY A 368 -14.68 -20.80 6.92
N TYR A 369 -14.13 -20.95 5.72
CA TYR A 369 -14.66 -21.88 4.73
C TYR A 369 -13.61 -22.89 4.31
N ARG A 370 -13.93 -24.15 4.41
CA ARG A 370 -13.15 -25.36 4.08
C ARG A 370 -11.87 -25.50 4.89
N HIS A 371 -11.61 -26.72 5.30
CA HIS A 371 -10.41 -27.15 6.02
C HIS A 371 -10.09 -26.28 7.25
N VAL A 372 -11.14 -25.90 7.98
CA VAL A 372 -10.99 -25.09 9.17
C VAL A 372 -10.21 -25.85 10.23
N ARG A 373 -9.20 -25.18 10.80
CA ARG A 373 -8.49 -25.61 12.00
C ARG A 373 -8.46 -24.47 12.99
N VAL A 374 -8.80 -24.79 14.22
CA VAL A 374 -8.74 -23.85 15.34
C VAL A 374 -7.72 -24.37 16.33
N PHE A 375 -6.84 -23.53 16.78
CA PHE A 375 -5.83 -23.85 17.75
C PHE A 375 -5.75 -22.78 18.84
N ARG A 376 -5.87 -23.23 20.07
CA ARG A 376 -5.51 -22.50 21.27
C ARG A 376 -4.81 -23.50 22.20
N ARG A 377 -4.04 -23.02 23.17
CA ARG A 377 -3.22 -23.87 24.03
C ARG A 377 -4.02 -24.96 24.76
N ASP A 378 -5.25 -24.66 25.17
CA ASP A 378 -6.14 -25.54 25.95
C ASP A 378 -7.17 -26.30 25.10
N ALA A 379 -7.29 -25.97 23.79
CA ALA A 379 -8.26 -26.62 22.93
C ALA A 379 -7.86 -26.53 21.44
N GLN A 380 -8.18 -27.56 20.70
CA GLN A 380 -7.98 -27.66 19.26
C GLN A 380 -9.26 -28.13 18.59
N ALA A 381 -9.49 -27.73 17.35
CA ALA A 381 -10.62 -28.22 16.58
C ALA A 381 -10.30 -28.28 15.08
N VAL A 382 -10.94 -29.22 14.40
CA VAL A 382 -11.02 -29.27 12.93
C VAL A 382 -12.48 -29.31 12.52
N ALA A 383 -12.81 -28.66 11.40
CA ALA A 383 -14.16 -28.61 10.83
C ALA A 383 -14.10 -28.34 9.33
N ASP A 384 -15.22 -28.50 8.62
CA ASP A 384 -15.33 -27.98 7.26
C ASP A 384 -15.47 -26.45 7.25
N SER A 385 -16.34 -25.94 8.11
CA SER A 385 -16.65 -24.51 8.15
C SER A 385 -16.82 -24.00 9.57
N LEU A 386 -16.58 -22.70 9.76
CA LEU A 386 -16.69 -21.99 11.02
C LEU A 386 -17.52 -20.71 10.87
N SER A 387 -18.36 -20.40 11.84
CA SER A 387 -19.03 -19.12 11.97
C SER A 387 -19.03 -18.64 13.42
N TYR A 388 -18.48 -17.45 13.64
CA TYR A 388 -18.57 -16.76 14.93
C TYR A 388 -19.44 -15.50 14.79
N VAL A 389 -20.33 -15.30 15.76
CA VAL A 389 -21.24 -14.13 15.83
C VAL A 389 -21.11 -13.48 17.20
N SER A 390 -20.60 -12.25 17.25
CA SER A 390 -20.27 -11.58 18.51
C SER A 390 -21.50 -11.20 19.35
N MET A 391 -22.62 -10.87 18.68
CA MET A 391 -23.84 -10.47 19.38
C MET A 391 -24.46 -11.62 20.17
N ASP A 392 -24.53 -12.77 19.53
CA ASP A 392 -25.07 -13.98 20.13
C ASP A 392 -24.03 -14.69 20.99
N SER A 393 -22.78 -14.19 20.95
CA SER A 393 -21.63 -14.82 21.60
C SER A 393 -21.55 -16.32 21.31
N THR A 394 -21.73 -16.68 20.02
CA THR A 394 -21.80 -18.06 19.55
C THR A 394 -20.72 -18.34 18.52
N LEU A 395 -19.96 -19.42 18.74
CA LEU A 395 -19.04 -20.02 17.75
C LEU A 395 -19.66 -21.33 17.29
N SER A 396 -19.78 -21.51 15.99
CA SER A 396 -20.35 -22.73 15.38
C SER A 396 -19.36 -23.38 14.44
N LEU A 397 -19.20 -24.67 14.56
CA LEU A 397 -18.40 -25.53 13.69
C LEU A 397 -19.31 -26.50 12.94
N TYR A 398 -19.12 -26.63 11.63
CA TYR A 398 -19.96 -27.43 10.75
C TYR A 398 -19.14 -28.44 9.97
N GLY A 399 -19.81 -29.53 9.50
CA GLY A 399 -19.21 -30.54 8.66
C GLY A 399 -18.37 -31.53 9.44
N LYS A 400 -18.97 -32.19 10.42
CA LYS A 400 -18.38 -33.21 11.26
C LYS A 400 -17.14 -32.71 12.03
N PRO A 401 -17.32 -31.66 12.85
CA PRO A 401 -16.23 -31.15 13.67
C PRO A 401 -15.70 -32.21 14.65
N ILE A 402 -14.39 -32.15 14.88
CA ILE A 402 -13.72 -32.89 15.95
C ILE A 402 -12.96 -31.85 16.80
N LEU A 403 -13.12 -31.95 18.09
CA LEU A 403 -12.48 -31.11 19.09
C LEU A 403 -11.63 -31.93 20.01
N TRP A 404 -10.54 -31.40 20.45
CA TRP A 404 -9.66 -31.97 21.47
C TRP A 404 -9.41 -30.93 22.55
N SER A 405 -9.55 -31.34 23.81
CA SER A 405 -9.20 -30.55 24.98
C SER A 405 -8.66 -31.49 26.05
N GLU A 406 -7.40 -31.31 26.44
CA GLU A 406 -6.69 -32.22 27.31
C GLU A 406 -6.79 -33.67 26.78
N GLU A 407 -7.28 -34.63 27.61
CA GLU A 407 -7.43 -36.04 27.27
C GLU A 407 -8.81 -36.34 26.64
N ARG A 408 -9.59 -35.35 26.27
CA ARG A 408 -10.96 -35.50 25.76
C ARG A 408 -11.08 -35.15 24.30
N GLN A 409 -11.84 -35.94 23.58
CA GLN A 409 -12.29 -35.69 22.21
C GLN A 409 -13.81 -35.56 22.19
N LEU A 410 -14.30 -34.59 21.43
CA LEU A 410 -15.73 -34.35 21.20
C LEU A 410 -15.97 -34.27 19.70
N SER A 411 -16.99 -34.96 19.18
CA SER A 411 -17.34 -34.94 17.75
C SER A 411 -18.84 -35.06 17.55
N GLY A 412 -19.32 -34.59 16.39
CA GLY A 412 -20.71 -34.63 15.95
C GLY A 412 -20.87 -34.11 14.55
N ASP A 413 -22.10 -33.90 14.05
CA ASP A 413 -22.35 -33.30 12.73
C ASP A 413 -22.17 -31.77 12.77
N THR A 414 -22.53 -31.15 13.91
CA THR A 414 -22.36 -29.69 14.17
C THR A 414 -22.10 -29.47 15.65
N THR A 415 -21.22 -28.50 15.97
CA THR A 415 -20.94 -28.08 17.35
C THR A 415 -21.12 -26.59 17.52
N HIS A 416 -21.86 -26.18 18.55
CA HIS A 416 -22.08 -24.80 18.92
C HIS A 416 -21.51 -24.51 20.31
N PHE A 417 -20.72 -23.46 20.43
CA PHE A 417 -20.17 -22.95 21.68
C PHE A 417 -20.89 -21.67 22.02
N TYR A 418 -21.45 -21.58 23.23
CA TYR A 418 -22.15 -20.41 23.73
C TYR A 418 -21.35 -19.77 24.84
N PHE A 419 -21.09 -18.47 24.70
CA PHE A 419 -20.30 -17.72 25.65
C PHE A 419 -21.16 -16.75 26.43
N ARG A 420 -20.90 -16.63 27.72
CA ARG A 420 -21.43 -15.56 28.58
C ARG A 420 -20.34 -14.55 28.88
N GLY A 421 -20.36 -13.44 28.12
CA GLY A 421 -19.23 -12.52 28.09
C GLY A 421 -18.02 -13.17 27.39
N LYS A 422 -16.91 -13.34 28.14
CA LYS A 422 -15.69 -13.98 27.60
C LYS A 422 -15.50 -15.44 28.06
N LYS A 423 -16.41 -15.97 28.87
CA LYS A 423 -16.34 -17.33 29.40
C LYS A 423 -17.26 -18.25 28.62
N LEU A 424 -16.81 -19.45 28.33
CA LEU A 424 -17.64 -20.51 27.76
C LEU A 424 -18.69 -20.93 28.81
N ASP A 425 -19.95 -20.94 28.40
CA ASP A 425 -21.09 -21.26 29.25
C ASP A 425 -21.59 -22.70 29.04
N TYR A 426 -21.82 -23.07 27.78
CA TYR A 426 -22.14 -24.44 27.41
C TYR A 426 -21.78 -24.74 25.96
N VAL A 427 -21.69 -26.03 25.64
CA VAL A 427 -21.43 -26.55 24.30
C VAL A 427 -22.56 -27.47 23.89
N ASP A 428 -23.14 -27.28 22.71
CA ASP A 428 -24.09 -28.19 22.07
C ASP A 428 -23.41 -28.95 20.93
N VAL A 429 -23.52 -30.26 20.96
CA VAL A 429 -23.14 -31.15 19.85
C VAL A 429 -24.41 -31.77 19.29
N LEU A 430 -24.64 -31.60 18.02
CA LEU A 430 -25.85 -32.02 17.32
C LEU A 430 -25.50 -33.02 16.22
N GLY A 431 -26.27 -34.10 16.16
CA GLY A 431 -26.11 -35.18 15.22
C GLY A 431 -24.90 -36.08 15.54
N SER A 432 -25.13 -37.36 15.76
CA SER A 432 -24.07 -38.34 15.99
C SER A 432 -23.03 -37.91 17.05
N ALA A 433 -23.53 -37.32 18.14
CA ALA A 433 -22.67 -36.80 19.20
C ALA A 433 -21.87 -37.92 19.86
N LEU A 434 -20.56 -37.73 19.97
CA LEU A 434 -19.65 -38.69 20.63
C LEU A 434 -18.62 -37.90 21.45
N THR A 435 -18.47 -38.28 22.72
CA THR A 435 -17.34 -37.91 23.56
C THR A 435 -16.50 -39.10 23.93
N VAL A 436 -15.18 -38.96 23.88
CA VAL A 436 -14.19 -39.94 24.25
C VAL A 436 -13.22 -39.31 25.22
N GLU A 437 -12.94 -39.92 26.34
CA GLU A 437 -11.99 -39.51 27.35
C GLU A 437 -10.96 -40.59 27.58
N HIS A 438 -9.68 -40.29 27.38
CA HIS A 438 -8.57 -41.19 27.73
C HIS A 438 -8.37 -41.14 29.26
N ILE A 439 -8.30 -42.30 29.90
CA ILE A 439 -8.16 -42.38 31.34
C ILE A 439 -6.82 -42.97 31.73
N ASP A 440 -6.07 -42.23 32.52
CA ASP A 440 -4.75 -42.58 33.07
C ASP A 440 -3.70 -42.96 31.98
N SER A 441 -2.69 -43.73 32.37
CA SER A 441 -1.63 -44.23 31.53
C SER A 441 -1.94 -45.60 30.87
N VAL A 442 -3.18 -46.06 30.94
CA VAL A 442 -3.65 -47.32 30.33
C VAL A 442 -4.52 -47.01 29.12
N ASP A 443 -4.56 -47.86 28.12
CA ASP A 443 -5.36 -47.71 26.90
C ASP A 443 -6.87 -47.95 27.15
N PHE A 444 -7.42 -47.27 28.17
CA PHE A 444 -8.84 -47.26 28.47
C PHE A 444 -9.48 -45.94 28.10
N TYR A 445 -10.68 -46.00 27.54
CA TYR A 445 -11.40 -44.86 27.05
C TYR A 445 -12.85 -44.88 27.55
N ASN A 446 -13.22 -43.88 28.38
CA ASN A 446 -14.63 -43.59 28.66
C ASN A 446 -15.26 -43.03 27.39
N GLN A 447 -16.44 -43.52 27.05
CA GLN A 447 -17.13 -43.10 25.82
C GLN A 447 -18.61 -42.84 26.11
N MET A 448 -19.17 -41.85 25.44
CA MET A 448 -20.59 -41.58 25.52
C MET A 448 -21.08 -41.05 24.18
N SER A 449 -22.12 -41.65 23.62
CA SER A 449 -22.70 -41.28 22.34
C SER A 449 -24.21 -41.07 22.42
N GLY A 450 -24.76 -40.29 21.50
CA GLY A 450 -26.19 -40.07 21.38
C GLY A 450 -26.53 -39.22 20.14
N ASP A 451 -27.82 -38.91 19.95
CA ASP A 451 -28.24 -38.00 18.86
C ASP A 451 -27.82 -36.56 19.14
N SER A 452 -27.69 -36.14 20.42
CA SER A 452 -27.18 -34.84 20.83
C SER A 452 -26.54 -34.88 22.21
N LEU A 453 -25.59 -33.98 22.44
CA LEU A 453 -24.90 -33.81 23.71
C LEU A 453 -24.86 -32.30 24.06
N ARG A 454 -25.19 -31.98 25.32
CA ARG A 454 -24.97 -30.64 25.89
C ARG A 454 -24.05 -30.75 27.09
N ALA A 455 -22.97 -30.00 27.11
CA ALA A 455 -22.03 -29.87 28.22
C ALA A 455 -22.09 -28.48 28.83
N TYR A 456 -22.44 -28.34 30.08
CA TYR A 456 -22.42 -27.10 30.83
C TYR A 456 -21.06 -26.88 31.49
N ILE A 457 -20.52 -25.68 31.34
CA ILE A 457 -19.22 -25.31 31.85
C ILE A 457 -19.34 -24.23 32.91
N GLN A 458 -18.72 -24.46 34.05
CA GLN A 458 -18.62 -23.50 35.15
C GLN A 458 -17.15 -23.39 35.57
N ASP A 459 -16.63 -22.14 35.66
CA ASP A 459 -15.24 -21.87 36.05
C ASP A 459 -14.19 -22.66 35.24
N SER A 460 -14.44 -22.73 33.92
CA SER A 460 -13.63 -23.45 32.92
C SER A 460 -13.61 -24.98 33.09
N THR A 461 -14.53 -25.55 33.87
CA THR A 461 -14.65 -26.98 34.11
C THR A 461 -16.04 -27.46 33.69
N VAL A 462 -16.13 -28.65 33.07
CA VAL A 462 -17.41 -29.29 32.77
C VAL A 462 -18.09 -29.69 34.07
N ARG A 463 -19.36 -29.30 34.30
CA ARG A 463 -20.14 -29.63 35.50
C ARG A 463 -21.24 -30.61 35.24
N GLU A 464 -21.88 -30.53 34.10
CA GLU A 464 -22.95 -31.45 33.72
C GLU A 464 -22.87 -31.74 32.22
N ILE A 465 -23.10 -32.99 31.89
CA ILE A 465 -23.26 -33.46 30.50
C ILE A 465 -24.63 -34.10 30.38
N ILE A 466 -25.45 -33.63 29.44
CA ILE A 466 -26.73 -34.22 29.09
C ILE A 466 -26.62 -34.82 27.68
N VAL A 467 -26.83 -36.11 27.57
CA VAL A 467 -26.89 -36.82 26.28
C VAL A 467 -28.31 -37.29 26.04
N ARG A 468 -28.80 -37.13 24.81
CA ARG A 468 -30.16 -37.48 24.42
C ARG A 468 -30.17 -38.25 23.11
N GLY A 469 -31.13 -39.18 23.03
CA GLY A 469 -31.45 -39.99 21.86
C GLY A 469 -30.44 -41.12 21.64
N LYS A 470 -30.90 -42.37 21.75
CA LYS A 470 -30.09 -43.61 21.57
C LYS A 470 -28.74 -43.56 22.30
N VAL A 471 -28.80 -43.19 23.57
CA VAL A 471 -27.59 -43.01 24.36
C VAL A 471 -26.94 -44.36 24.63
N GLU A 472 -25.64 -44.45 24.32
CA GLU A 472 -24.77 -45.52 24.75
C GLU A 472 -23.58 -44.96 25.52
N SER A 473 -23.20 -45.61 26.62
CA SER A 473 -22.05 -45.20 27.42
C SER A 473 -21.21 -46.41 27.83
N ILE A 474 -19.91 -46.24 27.78
CA ILE A 474 -18.90 -47.15 28.31
C ILE A 474 -18.10 -46.35 29.34
N TYR A 475 -18.05 -46.89 30.57
CA TYR A 475 -17.34 -46.24 31.65
C TYR A 475 -16.56 -47.30 32.46
N TYR A 476 -15.28 -47.02 32.68
CA TYR A 476 -14.39 -47.85 33.48
C TYR A 476 -14.45 -47.40 34.95
N MET A 477 -14.97 -48.28 35.79
CA MET A 477 -15.13 -48.04 37.23
C MET A 477 -13.85 -48.31 37.98
N LYS A 478 -13.46 -47.40 38.88
CA LYS A 478 -12.39 -47.60 39.85
C LYS A 478 -12.94 -47.90 41.22
N ASP A 479 -12.25 -48.75 41.94
CA ASP A 479 -12.50 -48.97 43.35
C ASP A 479 -12.00 -47.78 44.18
N GLU A 480 -12.83 -47.20 45.02
CA GLU A 480 -12.50 -46.02 45.82
C GLU A 480 -11.38 -46.23 46.84
N GLY A 481 -11.19 -47.51 47.29
CA GLY A 481 -10.18 -47.86 48.29
C GLY A 481 -8.80 -48.19 47.71
N THR A 482 -8.79 -48.89 46.58
CA THR A 482 -7.56 -49.37 45.94
C THR A 482 -7.12 -48.55 44.73
N ASN A 483 -7.99 -47.72 44.20
CA ASN A 483 -7.82 -46.99 42.95
C ASN A 483 -7.55 -47.89 41.72
N GLU A 484 -7.87 -49.19 41.84
CA GLU A 484 -7.74 -50.17 40.74
C GLU A 484 -9.06 -50.23 39.93
N TYR A 485 -8.93 -50.54 38.63
CA TYR A 485 -10.10 -50.73 37.78
C TYR A 485 -10.77 -52.06 38.12
N ASN A 486 -12.03 -52.01 38.57
CA ASN A 486 -12.78 -53.19 39.02
C ASN A 486 -13.86 -53.64 38.04
N GLY A 487 -14.00 -52.93 36.89
CA GLY A 487 -14.94 -53.35 35.86
C GLY A 487 -15.21 -52.31 34.78
N LEU A 488 -15.94 -52.75 33.76
CA LEU A 488 -16.47 -51.93 32.69
C LEU A 488 -17.99 -51.88 32.81
N ASN A 489 -18.53 -50.67 32.86
CA ASN A 489 -19.97 -50.45 32.84
C ASN A 489 -20.40 -50.04 31.44
N ARG A 490 -21.36 -50.74 30.85
CA ARG A 490 -22.00 -50.37 29.59
C ARG A 490 -23.47 -50.10 29.88
N MET A 491 -23.91 -48.89 29.52
CA MET A 491 -25.31 -48.46 29.70
C MET A 491 -25.90 -48.04 28.36
N SER A 492 -27.22 -48.27 28.23
CA SER A 492 -28.02 -47.77 27.11
C SER A 492 -29.30 -47.15 27.65
N SER A 493 -29.65 -45.93 27.16
CA SER A 493 -30.83 -45.21 27.60
C SER A 493 -31.32 -44.24 26.50
N SER A 494 -32.47 -43.61 26.75
CA SER A 494 -32.99 -42.53 25.89
C SER A 494 -32.40 -41.15 26.27
N THR A 495 -31.98 -41.02 27.54
CA THR A 495 -31.37 -39.80 28.08
C THR A 495 -30.43 -40.16 29.22
N MET A 496 -29.28 -39.51 29.28
CA MET A 496 -28.30 -39.66 30.33
C MET A 496 -27.88 -38.28 30.85
N HIS A 497 -27.83 -38.13 32.18
CA HIS A 497 -27.27 -36.97 32.86
C HIS A 497 -26.04 -37.43 33.64
N VAL A 498 -24.92 -36.77 33.39
CA VAL A 498 -23.66 -36.98 34.10
C VAL A 498 -23.27 -35.73 34.84
N TYR A 499 -23.15 -35.80 36.11
CA TYR A 499 -22.66 -34.70 36.95
C TYR A 499 -21.21 -34.99 37.33
N LEU A 500 -20.38 -33.97 37.16
CA LEU A 500 -18.95 -34.04 37.42
C LEU A 500 -18.62 -33.18 38.64
N ASP A 501 -18.11 -33.80 39.69
CA ASP A 501 -17.60 -33.08 40.86
C ASP A 501 -16.13 -32.66 40.56
N SER A 502 -15.87 -31.36 40.70
CA SER A 502 -14.56 -30.76 40.42
C SER A 502 -14.01 -31.03 39.03
N GLY A 503 -14.90 -31.38 38.04
CA GLY A 503 -14.50 -31.67 36.65
C GLY A 503 -13.97 -33.09 36.40
N ARG A 504 -14.13 -33.99 37.34
CA ARG A 504 -13.79 -35.42 37.25
C ARG A 504 -15.03 -36.28 37.23
#